data_dd9c5305053b85ce1304bcc68ee272ab
#
_entry.id   dd9c5305053b85ce1304bcc68ee272ab
#
_cell.length_a   1.000
_cell.length_b   1.000
_cell.length_c   1.000
_cell.angle_alpha   90.00
_cell.angle_beta   90.00
_cell.angle_gamma   90.00
#
_symmetry.space_group_name_H-M   'P 1'
#
loop_
_entity.id
_entity.type
_entity.pdbx_description
1 polymer ?
#
loop_
_entity_poly.entity_id
_entity_poly.type
_entity_poly.pdbx_seq_one_letter_code
_entity_poly.pdbx_strand_id
1 'polypeptide(L)'
;MKTERKKRDKKHLKGRILRSISLILICSMILSTLIGYLYFNQVVRKQRLEEEKNRLMQVGNQIAFQAEDTRRFAQSILVDEQLQYLLEENVKGNEFRRQNQYDKVTKRLVFYNNLRTYLEGSVLQMADGNFFGSSYSSR
;
A
#
# COMPACT_ATOMS: atom_id res chain seq x y z
N MET A 1 -55.13 60.23 -27.52
CA MET A 1 -55.13 59.34 -26.33
C MET A 1 -55.01 57.85 -26.63
N LYS A 2 -55.27 57.26 -27.77
CA LYS A 2 -55.16 55.82 -28.12
C LYS A 2 -53.74 55.35 -28.36
N THR A 3 -52.81 56.17 -28.78
CA THR A 3 -51.42 55.79 -29.14
C THR A 3 -50.52 55.59 -27.95
N GLU A 4 -50.71 56.26 -26.85
CA GLU A 4 -49.87 56.10 -25.64
C GLU A 4 -50.19 54.84 -24.86
N ARG A 5 -51.44 54.41 -24.79
CA ARG A 5 -51.84 53.13 -24.18
C ARG A 5 -51.17 51.94 -24.89
N LYS A 6 -51.15 51.92 -26.21
CA LYS A 6 -50.54 50.89 -27.02
C LYS A 6 -49.02 50.81 -26.84
N LYS A 7 -48.34 51.89 -26.51
CA LYS A 7 -46.90 51.93 -26.21
C LYS A 7 -46.59 51.42 -24.80
N ARG A 8 -47.42 51.63 -23.81
CA ARG A 8 -47.28 51.07 -22.44
C ARG A 8 -47.52 49.60 -22.41
N ASP A 9 -48.50 49.07 -23.10
CA ASP A 9 -48.82 47.67 -23.17
C ASP A 9 -47.67 46.85 -23.83
N LYS A 10 -47.06 47.40 -24.88
CA LYS A 10 -45.89 46.82 -25.54
C LYS A 10 -44.64 46.75 -24.61
N LYS A 11 -44.43 47.77 -23.76
CA LYS A 11 -43.33 47.78 -22.78
C LYS A 11 -43.53 46.74 -21.67
N HIS A 12 -44.75 46.57 -21.17
CA HIS A 12 -45.11 45.57 -20.18
C HIS A 12 -45.01 44.15 -20.74
N LEU A 13 -45.37 43.91 -22.00
CA LEU A 13 -45.30 42.67 -22.67
C LEU A 13 -43.82 42.24 -22.86
N LYS A 14 -42.96 43.16 -23.34
CA LYS A 14 -41.52 42.91 -23.47
C LYS A 14 -40.87 42.59 -22.14
N GLY A 15 -41.23 43.28 -21.06
CA GLY A 15 -40.71 42.99 -19.72
C GLY A 15 -41.11 41.62 -19.17
N ARG A 16 -42.33 41.17 -19.42
CA ARG A 16 -42.80 39.82 -19.04
C ARG A 16 -42.08 38.71 -19.82
N ILE A 17 -41.95 38.88 -21.13
CA ILE A 17 -41.25 37.93 -22.00
C ILE A 17 -39.77 37.83 -21.59
N LEU A 18 -39.09 38.93 -21.33
CA LEU A 18 -37.71 38.97 -20.92
C LEU A 18 -37.49 38.24 -19.58
N ARG A 19 -38.36 38.46 -18.59
CA ARG A 19 -38.32 37.76 -17.31
C ARG A 19 -38.55 36.27 -17.47
N SER A 20 -39.52 35.86 -18.29
CA SER A 20 -39.80 34.44 -18.54
C SER A 20 -38.61 33.73 -19.19
N ILE A 21 -37.98 34.34 -20.19
CA ILE A 21 -36.80 33.80 -20.86
C ILE A 21 -35.61 33.72 -19.88
N SER A 22 -35.39 34.78 -19.09
CA SER A 22 -34.32 34.78 -18.08
C SER A 22 -34.52 33.70 -17.04
N LEU A 23 -35.73 33.45 -16.58
CA LEU A 23 -36.06 32.42 -15.60
C LEU A 23 -35.82 31.01 -16.15
N ILE A 24 -36.22 30.77 -17.40
CA ILE A 24 -35.97 29.51 -18.10
C ILE A 24 -34.47 29.25 -18.24
N LEU A 25 -33.67 30.24 -18.60
CA LEU A 25 -32.21 30.11 -18.73
C LEU A 25 -31.56 29.79 -17.39
N ILE A 26 -31.98 30.48 -16.31
CA ILE A 26 -31.45 30.23 -14.97
C ILE A 26 -31.79 28.81 -14.51
N CYS A 27 -33.06 28.37 -14.68
CA CYS A 27 -33.46 26.99 -14.34
C CYS A 27 -32.70 25.95 -15.14
N SER A 28 -32.49 26.16 -16.43
CA SER A 28 -31.71 25.26 -17.29
C SER A 28 -30.24 25.13 -16.81
N MET A 29 -29.65 26.29 -16.43
CA MET A 29 -28.28 26.31 -15.94
C MET A 29 -28.12 25.58 -14.60
N ILE A 30 -29.06 25.78 -13.68
CA ILE A 30 -29.08 25.07 -12.38
C ILE A 30 -29.26 23.58 -12.60
N LEU A 31 -30.18 23.18 -13.47
CA LEU A 31 -30.45 21.76 -13.75
C LEU A 31 -29.22 21.07 -14.37
N SER A 32 -28.59 21.72 -15.34
CA SER A 32 -27.34 21.20 -15.97
C SER A 32 -26.21 21.04 -14.97
N THR A 33 -26.03 22.01 -14.08
CA THR A 33 -24.99 21.96 -13.03
C THR A 33 -25.27 20.81 -12.03
N LEU A 34 -26.55 20.63 -11.67
CA LEU A 34 -26.95 19.57 -10.74
C LEU A 34 -26.68 18.17 -11.32
N ILE A 35 -27.06 17.96 -12.59
CA ILE A 35 -26.81 16.70 -13.30
C ILE A 35 -25.30 16.45 -13.41
N GLY A 36 -24.52 17.45 -13.79
CA GLY A 36 -23.07 17.36 -13.87
C GLY A 36 -22.42 16.97 -12.52
N TYR A 37 -22.90 17.59 -11.43
CA TYR A 37 -22.41 17.29 -10.09
C TYR A 37 -22.71 15.84 -9.65
N LEU A 38 -23.93 15.37 -9.89
CA LEU A 38 -24.31 13.99 -9.56
C LEU A 38 -23.51 12.98 -10.36
N TYR A 39 -23.32 13.21 -11.66
CA TYR A 39 -22.51 12.35 -12.51
C TYR A 39 -21.04 12.33 -12.07
N PHE A 40 -20.47 13.50 -11.84
CA PHE A 40 -19.09 13.62 -11.37
C PHE A 40 -18.85 12.87 -10.05
N ASN A 41 -19.78 13.02 -9.10
CA ASN A 41 -19.70 12.37 -7.80
C ASN A 41 -19.74 10.82 -7.92
N GLN A 42 -20.54 10.29 -8.83
CA GLN A 42 -20.56 8.84 -9.12
C GLN A 42 -19.24 8.35 -9.73
N VAL A 43 -18.69 9.09 -10.68
CA VAL A 43 -17.43 8.73 -11.34
C VAL A 43 -16.28 8.74 -10.33
N VAL A 44 -16.17 9.82 -9.55
CA VAL A 44 -15.11 9.95 -8.52
C VAL A 44 -15.21 8.84 -7.47
N ARG A 45 -16.41 8.49 -7.02
CA ARG A 45 -16.59 7.38 -6.07
C ARG A 45 -16.14 6.04 -6.64
N LYS A 46 -16.46 5.74 -7.89
CA LYS A 46 -16.02 4.51 -8.56
C LYS A 46 -14.49 4.45 -8.68
N GLN A 47 -13.89 5.55 -9.13
CA GLN A 47 -12.42 5.63 -9.26
C GLN A 47 -11.71 5.42 -7.92
N ARG A 48 -12.17 6.07 -6.85
CA ARG A 48 -11.59 5.87 -5.51
C ARG A 48 -11.69 4.44 -5.03
N LEU A 49 -12.84 3.79 -5.23
CA LEU A 49 -13.03 2.39 -4.86
C LEU A 49 -12.09 1.44 -5.63
N GLU A 50 -11.91 1.69 -6.92
CA GLU A 50 -10.96 0.93 -7.74
C GLU A 50 -9.50 1.16 -7.33
N GLU A 51 -9.14 2.41 -7.03
CA GLU A 51 -7.80 2.74 -6.52
C GLU A 51 -7.51 2.08 -5.18
N GLU A 52 -8.46 2.13 -4.24
CA GLU A 52 -8.32 1.47 -2.93
C GLU A 52 -8.21 -0.06 -3.07
N LYS A 53 -9.04 -0.65 -3.92
CA LYS A 53 -8.97 -2.09 -4.23
C LYS A 53 -7.60 -2.47 -4.81
N ASN A 54 -7.10 -1.68 -5.77
CA ASN A 54 -5.80 -1.93 -6.38
C ASN A 54 -4.66 -1.78 -5.36
N ARG A 55 -4.72 -0.79 -4.47
CA ARG A 55 -3.75 -0.63 -3.37
C ARG A 55 -3.77 -1.82 -2.42
N LEU A 56 -4.96 -2.27 -2.00
CA LEU A 56 -5.08 -3.45 -1.14
C LEU A 56 -4.53 -4.71 -1.80
N MET A 57 -4.81 -4.90 -3.09
CA MET A 57 -4.28 -6.04 -3.85
C MET A 57 -2.76 -5.97 -3.98
N GLN A 58 -2.19 -4.78 -4.20
CA GLN A 58 -0.75 -4.56 -4.24
C GLN A 58 -0.08 -4.88 -2.90
N VAL A 59 -0.65 -4.41 -1.78
CA VAL A 59 -0.17 -4.73 -0.43
C VAL A 59 -0.27 -6.23 -0.16
N GLY A 60 -1.39 -6.86 -0.52
CA GLY A 60 -1.56 -8.31 -0.39
C GLY A 60 -0.51 -9.10 -1.16
N ASN A 61 -0.24 -8.73 -2.40
CA ASN A 61 0.80 -9.34 -3.22
C ASN A 61 2.20 -9.12 -2.64
N GLN A 62 2.48 -7.95 -2.08
CA GLN A 62 3.75 -7.66 -1.43
C GLN A 62 3.98 -8.52 -0.19
N ILE A 63 2.95 -8.69 0.65
CA ILE A 63 3.00 -9.57 1.83
C ILE A 63 3.22 -11.04 1.40
N ALA A 64 2.49 -11.51 0.40
CA ALA A 64 2.66 -12.86 -0.13
C ALA A 64 4.06 -13.09 -0.68
N PHE A 65 4.61 -12.11 -1.40
CA PHE A 65 5.98 -12.16 -1.91
C PHE A 65 7.00 -12.23 -0.76
N GLN A 66 6.86 -11.39 0.27
CA GLN A 66 7.76 -11.40 1.43
C GLN A 66 7.68 -12.72 2.21
N ALA A 67 6.49 -13.28 2.37
CA ALA A 67 6.31 -14.57 3.02
C ALA A 67 6.99 -15.71 2.24
N GLU A 68 6.84 -15.76 0.94
CA GLU A 68 7.48 -16.75 0.08
C GLU A 68 9.01 -16.55 0.04
N ASP A 69 9.50 -15.33 -0.02
CA ASP A 69 10.94 -15.06 0.03
C ASP A 69 11.53 -15.43 1.39
N THR A 70 10.83 -15.20 2.50
CA THR A 70 11.24 -15.63 3.83
C THR A 70 11.31 -17.17 3.93
N ARG A 71 10.34 -17.86 3.34
CA ARG A 71 10.36 -19.32 3.27
C ARG A 71 11.57 -19.83 2.49
N ARG A 72 11.83 -19.27 1.31
CA ARG A 72 13.01 -19.62 0.50
C ARG A 72 14.32 -19.32 1.23
N PHE A 73 14.35 -18.24 1.96
CA PHE A 73 15.47 -17.88 2.82
C PHE A 73 15.72 -18.95 3.90
N ALA A 74 14.70 -19.37 4.63
CA ALA A 74 14.83 -20.42 5.62
C ALA A 74 15.33 -21.73 4.98
N GLN A 75 14.80 -22.08 3.80
CA GLN A 75 15.27 -23.23 3.05
C GLN A 75 16.75 -23.11 2.64
N SER A 76 17.19 -21.93 2.18
CA SER A 76 18.58 -21.71 1.79
C SER A 76 19.56 -21.88 2.96
N ILE A 77 19.16 -21.49 4.16
CA ILE A 77 19.94 -21.70 5.39
C ILE A 77 20.03 -23.20 5.71
N LEU A 78 18.92 -23.92 5.57
CA LEU A 78 18.88 -25.36 5.89
C LEU A 78 19.70 -26.22 4.91
N VAL A 79 19.91 -25.76 3.69
CA VAL A 79 20.69 -26.49 2.65
C VAL A 79 22.14 -26.02 2.58
N ASP A 80 22.55 -25.02 3.37
CA ASP A 80 23.92 -24.52 3.39
C ASP A 80 24.86 -25.56 4.04
N GLU A 81 25.61 -26.28 3.22
CA GLU A 81 26.54 -27.33 3.66
C GLU A 81 27.59 -26.82 4.67
N GLN A 82 28.05 -25.58 4.50
CA GLN A 82 29.02 -24.98 5.44
C GLN A 82 28.40 -24.72 6.80
N LEU A 83 27.14 -24.27 6.80
CA LEU A 83 26.41 -24.04 8.04
C LEU A 83 26.11 -25.39 8.74
N GLN A 84 25.67 -26.40 7.98
CA GLN A 84 25.45 -27.76 8.52
C GLN A 84 26.74 -28.33 9.13
N TYR A 85 27.85 -28.24 8.44
CA TYR A 85 29.15 -28.69 8.96
C TYR A 85 29.51 -27.99 10.27
N LEU A 86 29.31 -26.68 10.36
CA LEU A 86 29.57 -25.92 11.59
C LEU A 86 28.63 -26.34 12.74
N LEU A 87 27.39 -26.71 12.45
CA LEU A 87 26.41 -27.12 13.45
C LEU A 87 26.64 -28.58 13.93
N GLU A 88 27.18 -29.43 13.08
CA GLU A 88 27.49 -30.80 13.40
C GLU A 88 28.82 -30.97 14.18
N GLU A 89 29.66 -29.90 14.20
CA GLU A 89 30.93 -29.93 14.93
C GLU A 89 30.70 -30.22 16.42
N ASN A 90 31.27 -31.32 16.91
CA ASN A 90 31.11 -31.70 18.31
C ASN A 90 32.01 -30.86 19.22
N VAL A 91 31.39 -29.88 19.87
CA VAL A 91 32.07 -28.91 20.76
C VAL A 91 31.84 -29.20 22.23
N LYS A 92 31.26 -30.36 22.58
CA LYS A 92 30.98 -30.74 23.97
C LYS A 92 32.27 -30.76 24.81
N GLY A 93 32.24 -30.05 25.93
CA GLY A 93 33.35 -30.01 26.89
C GLY A 93 34.49 -29.04 26.56
N ASN A 94 34.40 -28.29 25.45
CA ASN A 94 35.41 -27.28 25.10
C ASN A 94 34.75 -25.91 24.85
N GLU A 95 34.82 -25.03 25.83
CA GLU A 95 34.23 -23.72 25.82
C GLU A 95 34.77 -22.86 24.68
N PHE A 96 36.07 -22.92 24.40
CA PHE A 96 36.70 -22.15 23.32
C PHE A 96 36.18 -22.59 21.94
N ARG A 97 36.02 -23.89 21.71
CA ARG A 97 35.46 -24.40 20.45
C ARG A 97 33.98 -23.97 20.30
N ARG A 98 33.23 -24.04 21.38
CA ARG A 98 31.83 -23.61 21.41
C ARG A 98 31.67 -22.11 21.04
N GLN A 99 32.52 -21.28 21.63
CA GLN A 99 32.53 -19.83 21.28
C GLN A 99 32.90 -19.60 19.82
N ASN A 100 33.92 -20.27 19.31
CA ASN A 100 34.35 -20.17 17.92
C ASN A 100 33.26 -20.66 16.94
N GLN A 101 32.58 -21.74 17.26
CA GLN A 101 31.40 -22.21 16.50
C GLN A 101 30.31 -21.19 16.48
N TYR A 102 29.96 -20.64 17.65
CA TYR A 102 28.94 -19.57 17.77
C TYR A 102 29.28 -18.36 16.90
N ASP A 103 30.49 -17.88 16.95
CA ASP A 103 30.93 -16.73 16.16
C ASP A 103 30.87 -17.00 14.65
N LYS A 104 31.26 -18.18 14.21
CA LYS A 104 31.22 -18.56 12.79
C LYS A 104 29.77 -18.70 12.30
N VAL A 105 28.91 -19.36 13.06
CA VAL A 105 27.49 -19.51 12.71
C VAL A 105 26.81 -18.14 12.68
N THR A 106 27.02 -17.30 13.69
CA THR A 106 26.46 -15.95 13.76
C THR A 106 26.90 -15.10 12.60
N LYS A 107 28.18 -15.11 12.24
CA LYS A 107 28.70 -14.37 11.04
C LYS A 107 28.00 -14.85 9.77
N ARG A 108 27.76 -16.13 9.63
CA ARG A 108 27.05 -16.69 8.47
C ARG A 108 25.59 -16.24 8.42
N LEU A 109 24.91 -16.24 9.56
CA LEU A 109 23.54 -15.72 9.67
C LEU A 109 23.46 -14.21 9.36
N VAL A 110 24.44 -13.43 9.86
CA VAL A 110 24.55 -11.99 9.52
C VAL A 110 24.71 -11.78 8.02
N PHE A 111 25.56 -12.57 7.37
CA PHE A 111 25.71 -12.51 5.91
C PHE A 111 24.38 -12.75 5.20
N TYR A 112 23.62 -13.77 5.59
CA TYR A 112 22.32 -14.06 5.01
C TYR A 112 21.30 -12.95 5.26
N ASN A 113 21.25 -12.39 6.48
CA ASN A 113 20.35 -11.28 6.82
C ASN A 113 20.65 -10.04 6.02
N ASN A 114 21.92 -9.73 5.76
CA ASN A 114 22.33 -8.57 4.97
C ASN A 114 21.90 -8.63 3.50
N LEU A 115 21.54 -9.81 2.99
CA LEU A 115 21.00 -9.97 1.65
C LEU A 115 19.52 -9.55 1.55
N ARG A 116 18.86 -9.30 2.68
CA ARG A 116 17.43 -8.96 2.76
C ARG A 116 17.18 -7.80 3.68
N THR A 117 16.84 -6.67 3.11
CA THR A 117 16.64 -5.40 3.84
C THR A 117 15.43 -5.38 4.78
N TYR A 118 14.49 -6.32 4.62
CA TYR A 118 13.28 -6.40 5.44
C TYR A 118 13.41 -7.36 6.63
N LEU A 119 14.54 -8.10 6.74
CA LEU A 119 14.81 -8.97 7.88
C LEU A 119 15.63 -8.22 8.92
N GLU A 120 15.10 -8.07 10.13
CA GLU A 120 15.79 -7.44 11.24
C GLU A 120 16.75 -8.39 11.96
N GLY A 121 16.53 -9.70 11.82
CA GLY A 121 17.38 -10.73 12.41
C GLY A 121 16.87 -12.13 12.12
N SER A 122 17.70 -13.12 12.41
CA SER A 122 17.37 -14.52 12.35
C SER A 122 17.86 -15.26 13.56
N VAL A 123 17.09 -16.25 14.00
CA VAL A 123 17.45 -17.14 15.09
C VAL A 123 17.32 -18.57 14.59
N LEU A 124 18.42 -19.33 14.73
CA LEU A 124 18.46 -20.76 14.45
C LEU A 124 18.41 -21.51 15.78
N GLN A 125 17.39 -22.32 15.98
CA GLN A 125 17.27 -23.19 17.15
C GLN A 125 17.56 -24.64 16.74
N MET A 126 18.45 -25.26 17.47
CA MET A 126 18.78 -26.66 17.28
C MET A 126 17.90 -27.58 18.13
N ALA A 127 17.81 -28.84 17.76
CA ALA A 127 17.02 -29.84 18.48
C ALA A 127 17.52 -30.09 19.93
N ASP A 128 18.79 -29.80 20.21
CA ASP A 128 19.41 -29.92 21.54
C ASP A 128 19.13 -28.70 22.45
N GLY A 129 18.37 -27.72 21.96
CA GLY A 129 18.01 -26.50 22.69
C GLY A 129 19.00 -25.34 22.55
N ASN A 130 20.13 -25.54 21.86
CA ASN A 130 21.04 -24.44 21.55
C ASN A 130 20.47 -23.52 20.52
N PHE A 131 20.73 -22.20 20.66
CA PHE A 131 20.34 -21.22 19.65
C PHE A 131 21.50 -20.33 19.25
N PHE A 132 21.49 -20.00 17.96
CA PHE A 132 22.37 -19.06 17.32
C PHE A 132 21.52 -17.92 16.79
N GLY A 133 21.85 -16.68 17.13
CA GLY A 133 21.06 -15.54 16.72
C GLY A 133 21.91 -14.45 16.12
N SER A 134 21.36 -13.78 15.09
CA SER A 134 21.90 -12.52 14.60
C SER A 134 20.82 -11.48 14.61
N SER A 135 21.04 -10.35 15.26
CA SER A 135 20.19 -9.17 15.15
C SER A 135 20.92 -8.10 14.34
N TYR A 136 20.17 -7.37 13.54
CA TYR A 136 20.68 -6.16 12.90
C TYR A 136 20.82 -5.11 14.01
N SER A 137 22.07 -4.84 14.44
CA SER A 137 22.34 -3.65 15.25
C SER A 137 22.27 -2.45 14.30
N SER A 138 21.14 -1.76 14.26
CA SER A 138 21.05 -0.45 13.62
C SER A 138 22.04 0.48 14.31
N ARG A 139 23.11 0.80 13.61
CA ARG A 139 23.94 1.96 13.93
C ARG A 139 23.33 3.21 13.34
#